data_6d2db3753ee851a8105583c9dcda26c8
#
_entry.id   6d2db3753ee851a8105583c9dcda26c8
#
_cell.length_a   1.000
_cell.length_b   1.000
_cell.length_c   1.000
_cell.angle_alpha   90.00
_cell.angle_beta   90.00
_cell.angle_gamma   90.00
#
_symmetry.space_group_name_H-M   'P 1'
#
loop_
_entity.id
_entity.type
_entity.pdbx_description
1 polymer ?
#
loop_
_entity_poly.entity_id
_entity_poly.type
_entity_poly.pdbx_seq_one_letter_code
_entity_poly.pdbx_strand_id
1 'polypeptide(L)'
;MQKMISFCKKVREKYPKLIIIAGNVATSEMTQEYIINGGVDIVKVGIGPGSACLTRMKTGVGVPQLSAIIDCADAAHGCGGFIIGDGGITCPGDMAKAFGGGADFVMCGGIFSGHDENPGELVEVETSTGEIKKFKYFYGMSSELAMKKHYGAMAEYRSSEGRVIKVSYKGKLCDTVLDYLGGLRSTCAYINSYKIKHF
;
A
#
# COMPACT_ATOMS: atom_id res chain seq x y z
N MET A 1 19.55 -1.06 -4.30
CA MET A 1 18.99 0.28 -4.24
C MET A 1 19.62 1.21 -5.30
N GLN A 2 20.95 1.41 -5.36
CA GLN A 2 21.63 2.22 -6.38
C GLN A 2 21.27 1.85 -7.84
N LYS A 3 21.10 0.55 -8.15
CA LYS A 3 20.67 0.08 -9.48
C LYS A 3 19.29 0.62 -9.87
N MET A 4 18.35 0.74 -8.92
CA MET A 4 17.01 1.25 -9.21
C MET A 4 17.04 2.75 -9.46
N ILE A 5 17.79 3.52 -8.67
CA ILE A 5 17.97 4.96 -8.87
C ILE A 5 18.59 5.23 -10.24
N SER A 6 19.65 4.51 -10.59
CA SER A 6 20.29 4.60 -11.93
C SER A 6 19.33 4.22 -13.07
N PHE A 7 18.44 3.26 -12.83
CA PHE A 7 17.41 2.88 -13.80
C PHE A 7 16.37 3.99 -13.98
N CYS A 8 15.84 4.54 -12.88
CA CYS A 8 14.90 5.66 -12.92
C CYS A 8 15.49 6.87 -13.66
N LYS A 9 16.75 7.20 -13.37
CA LYS A 9 17.48 8.27 -14.07
C LYS A 9 17.52 8.05 -15.59
N LYS A 10 17.87 6.85 -16.06
CA LYS A 10 17.85 6.51 -17.48
C LYS A 10 16.45 6.62 -18.10
N VAL A 11 15.40 6.24 -17.35
CA VAL A 11 14.02 6.39 -17.80
C VAL A 11 13.67 7.87 -17.94
N ARG A 12 14.04 8.70 -16.96
CA ARG A 12 13.84 10.15 -16.99
C ARG A 12 14.55 10.81 -18.18
N GLU A 13 15.82 10.45 -18.42
CA GLU A 13 16.59 10.96 -19.55
C GLU A 13 15.92 10.62 -20.90
N LYS A 14 15.41 9.39 -21.04
CA LYS A 14 14.76 8.92 -22.26
C LYS A 14 13.34 9.47 -22.43
N TYR A 15 12.62 9.65 -21.34
CA TYR A 15 11.21 10.07 -21.32
C TYR A 15 10.99 11.24 -20.34
N PRO A 16 11.40 12.47 -20.69
CA PRO A 16 11.43 13.61 -19.76
C PRO A 16 10.06 14.00 -19.17
N LYS A 17 8.97 13.71 -19.88
CA LYS A 17 7.59 14.07 -19.48
C LYS A 17 6.83 12.95 -18.79
N LEU A 18 7.44 11.75 -18.66
CA LEU A 18 6.76 10.61 -18.03
C LEU A 18 6.70 10.81 -16.51
N ILE A 19 5.54 10.60 -15.91
CA ILE A 19 5.43 10.53 -14.45
C ILE A 19 6.00 9.19 -13.98
N ILE A 20 7.05 9.25 -13.15
CA ILE A 20 7.75 8.07 -12.63
C ILE A 20 7.35 7.87 -11.17
N ILE A 21 6.77 6.71 -10.88
CA ILE A 21 6.48 6.25 -9.52
C ILE A 21 7.46 5.14 -9.18
N ALA A 22 8.20 5.26 -8.08
CA ALA A 22 9.16 4.25 -7.65
C ALA A 22 9.16 4.06 -6.12
N GLY A 23 9.70 2.95 -5.64
CA GLY A 23 9.77 2.57 -4.23
C GLY A 23 9.92 1.05 -4.08
N ASN A 24 9.63 0.49 -2.91
CA ASN A 24 9.19 1.18 -1.70
C ASN A 24 10.37 1.60 -0.83
N VAL A 25 10.18 2.70 -0.14
CA VAL A 25 11.11 3.24 0.85
C VAL A 25 10.44 3.36 2.21
N ALA A 26 11.23 3.64 3.26
CA ALA A 26 10.71 3.87 4.60
C ALA A 26 11.46 5.01 5.33
N THR A 27 12.39 5.71 4.65
CA THR A 27 13.20 6.78 5.25
C THR A 27 13.26 8.02 4.35
N SER A 28 13.46 9.17 4.98
CA SER A 28 13.61 10.47 4.33
C SER A 28 14.78 10.50 3.35
N GLU A 29 15.95 9.95 3.74
CA GLU A 29 17.16 9.93 2.90
C GLU A 29 16.91 9.19 1.60
N MET A 30 16.25 8.03 1.67
CA MET A 30 15.94 7.27 0.46
C MET A 30 14.90 7.95 -0.42
N THR A 31 13.97 8.67 0.18
CA THR A 31 12.99 9.48 -0.55
C THR A 31 13.69 10.57 -1.35
N GLN A 32 14.61 11.31 -0.72
CA GLN A 32 15.43 12.33 -1.37
C GLN A 32 16.28 11.75 -2.51
N GLU A 33 16.94 10.61 -2.27
CA GLU A 33 17.74 9.92 -3.28
C GLU A 33 16.93 9.57 -4.55
N TYR A 34 15.71 9.07 -4.39
CA TYR A 34 14.84 8.74 -5.52
C TYR A 34 14.43 9.98 -6.31
N ILE A 35 14.10 11.09 -5.63
CA ILE A 35 13.66 12.33 -6.28
C ILE A 35 14.84 13.04 -6.93
N ILE A 36 15.89 13.34 -6.17
CA ILE A 36 17.02 14.18 -6.61
C ILE A 36 17.87 13.44 -7.64
N ASN A 37 18.30 12.21 -7.32
CA ASN A 37 19.24 11.46 -8.14
C ASN A 37 18.58 10.51 -9.14
N GLY A 38 17.35 10.06 -8.85
CA GLY A 38 16.56 9.18 -9.72
C GLY A 38 15.62 9.92 -10.68
N GLY A 39 15.30 11.18 -10.42
CA GLY A 39 14.31 11.94 -11.20
C GLY A 39 12.88 11.37 -11.06
N VAL A 40 12.56 10.78 -9.89
CA VAL A 40 11.26 10.21 -9.58
C VAL A 40 10.31 11.32 -9.14
N ASP A 41 9.08 11.31 -9.62
CA ASP A 41 8.06 12.31 -9.26
C ASP A 41 7.31 11.92 -8.00
N ILE A 42 7.02 10.63 -7.83
CA ILE A 42 6.21 10.10 -6.73
C ILE A 42 6.93 8.92 -6.09
N VAL A 43 7.23 9.00 -4.80
CA VAL A 43 7.88 7.92 -4.06
C VAL A 43 6.86 7.11 -3.28
N LYS A 44 6.88 5.77 -3.44
CA LYS A 44 5.99 4.87 -2.72
C LYS A 44 6.63 4.47 -1.39
N VAL A 45 5.92 4.79 -0.28
CA VAL A 45 6.40 4.67 1.10
C VAL A 45 5.69 3.52 1.81
N GLY A 46 6.48 2.60 2.36
CA GLY A 46 5.97 1.49 3.18
C GLY A 46 6.74 0.19 2.96
N ILE A 47 7.39 -0.29 4.02
CA ILE A 47 8.04 -1.61 4.09
C ILE A 47 7.31 -2.45 5.12
N GLY A 48 6.56 -3.43 4.65
CA GLY A 48 5.88 -4.42 5.47
C GLY A 48 4.59 -4.01 6.20
N PRO A 49 3.90 -2.87 5.92
CA PRO A 49 2.68 -2.51 6.64
C PRO A 49 1.43 -3.25 6.17
N GLY A 50 1.47 -3.89 5.01
CA GLY A 50 0.32 -4.58 4.42
C GLY A 50 -0.16 -5.77 5.23
N SER A 51 -1.48 -6.01 5.26
CA SER A 51 -2.09 -7.10 6.05
C SER A 51 -1.63 -8.51 5.63
N ALA A 52 -1.28 -8.69 4.36
CA ALA A 52 -0.74 -9.94 3.82
C ALA A 52 0.80 -9.99 3.82
N CYS A 53 1.48 -8.94 4.30
CA CYS A 53 2.93 -8.84 4.30
C CYS A 53 3.54 -9.47 5.56
N LEU A 54 4.61 -10.24 5.37
CA LEU A 54 5.38 -10.87 6.44
C LEU A 54 6.81 -10.31 6.54
N THR A 55 7.17 -9.31 5.73
CA THR A 55 8.55 -8.77 5.66
C THR A 55 9.09 -8.40 7.03
N ARG A 56 8.34 -7.67 7.86
CA ARG A 56 8.77 -7.28 9.20
C ARG A 56 9.03 -8.47 10.11
N MET A 57 8.23 -9.51 10.02
CA MET A 57 8.38 -10.74 10.80
C MET A 57 9.57 -11.58 10.32
N LYS A 58 9.81 -11.61 9.01
CA LYS A 58 10.84 -12.46 8.38
C LYS A 58 12.22 -11.81 8.37
N THR A 59 12.29 -10.49 8.29
CA THR A 59 13.55 -9.75 8.08
C THR A 59 13.87 -8.78 9.20
N GLY A 60 12.90 -8.43 10.06
CA GLY A 60 13.02 -7.36 11.05
C GLY A 60 13.01 -5.94 10.43
N VAL A 61 12.91 -5.84 9.10
CA VAL A 61 12.96 -4.55 8.40
C VAL A 61 11.58 -3.91 8.31
N GLY A 62 11.50 -2.63 8.65
CA GLY A 62 10.27 -1.83 8.54
C GLY A 62 10.25 -0.68 9.54
N VAL A 63 9.41 0.30 9.25
CA VAL A 63 9.13 1.46 10.11
C VAL A 63 7.61 1.53 10.32
N PRO A 64 7.10 1.94 11.50
CA PRO A 64 5.68 2.20 11.68
C PRO A 64 5.16 3.14 10.59
N GLN A 65 4.05 2.76 9.95
CA GLN A 65 3.67 3.35 8.66
C GLN A 65 3.40 4.86 8.73
N LEU A 66 2.73 5.34 9.79
CA LEU A 66 2.46 6.77 9.93
C LEU A 66 3.76 7.57 10.12
N SER A 67 4.71 7.06 10.92
CA SER A 67 6.03 7.69 11.07
C SER A 67 6.78 7.76 9.76
N ALA A 68 6.79 6.64 9.00
CA ALA A 68 7.42 6.62 7.67
C ALA A 68 6.77 7.62 6.70
N ILE A 69 5.43 7.76 6.74
CA ILE A 69 4.71 8.73 5.91
C ILE A 69 5.13 10.16 6.26
N ILE A 70 5.13 10.52 7.54
CA ILE A 70 5.49 11.88 8.01
C ILE A 70 6.91 12.23 7.56
N ASP A 71 7.88 11.38 7.86
CA ASP A 71 9.29 11.63 7.54
C ASP A 71 9.54 11.70 6.03
N CYS A 72 8.92 10.79 5.26
CA CYS A 72 9.09 10.75 3.81
C CYS A 72 8.32 11.87 3.08
N ALA A 73 7.16 12.30 3.61
CA ALA A 73 6.39 13.42 3.06
C ALA A 73 7.17 14.74 3.18
N ASP A 74 7.73 15.01 4.37
CA ASP A 74 8.56 16.19 4.59
C ASP A 74 9.73 16.23 3.60
N ALA A 75 10.43 15.12 3.47
CA ALA A 75 11.55 14.98 2.54
C ALA A 75 11.14 15.14 1.06
N ALA A 76 10.02 14.53 0.65
CA ALA A 76 9.55 14.58 -0.73
C ALA A 76 9.08 15.98 -1.10
N HIS A 77 8.25 16.60 -0.26
CA HIS A 77 7.73 17.95 -0.50
C HIS A 77 8.86 18.98 -0.52
N GLY A 78 9.86 18.85 0.35
CA GLY A 78 11.07 19.68 0.34
C GLY A 78 11.89 19.59 -0.95
N CYS A 79 11.80 18.45 -1.65
CA CYS A 79 12.44 18.19 -2.95
C CYS A 79 11.52 18.44 -4.16
N GLY A 80 10.29 18.92 -3.95
CA GLY A 80 9.31 19.15 -5.01
C GLY A 80 8.67 17.88 -5.60
N GLY A 81 8.74 16.76 -4.89
CA GLY A 81 8.11 15.50 -5.24
C GLY A 81 6.87 15.19 -4.39
N PHE A 82 6.30 14.01 -4.58
CA PHE A 82 5.09 13.53 -3.91
C PHE A 82 5.31 12.14 -3.31
N ILE A 83 4.42 11.70 -2.41
CA ILE A 83 4.44 10.35 -1.87
C ILE A 83 3.10 9.60 -2.00
N ILE A 84 3.20 8.28 -2.08
CA ILE A 84 2.08 7.35 -1.89
C ILE A 84 2.31 6.60 -0.58
N GLY A 85 1.44 6.77 0.42
CA GLY A 85 1.42 5.92 1.60
C GLY A 85 0.87 4.52 1.25
N ASP A 86 1.76 3.51 1.18
CA ASP A 86 1.41 2.17 0.70
C ASP A 86 1.22 1.18 1.85
N GLY A 87 -0.02 0.82 2.11
CA GLY A 87 -0.43 -0.18 3.09
C GLY A 87 -0.64 0.36 4.51
N GLY A 88 -1.07 -0.52 5.41
CA GLY A 88 -1.37 -0.18 6.80
C GLY A 88 -2.74 0.46 7.03
N ILE A 89 -3.55 0.64 5.98
CA ILE A 89 -4.89 1.21 6.07
C ILE A 89 -5.88 0.06 6.27
N THR A 90 -6.54 0.05 7.43
CA THR A 90 -7.50 -0.98 7.85
C THR A 90 -8.90 -0.43 8.09
N CYS A 91 -9.02 0.88 8.32
CA CYS A 91 -10.27 1.60 8.53
C CYS A 91 -10.19 3.02 7.92
N PRO A 92 -11.33 3.73 7.77
CA PRO A 92 -11.34 5.10 7.24
C PRO A 92 -10.42 6.07 8.01
N GLY A 93 -10.33 5.92 9.33
CA GLY A 93 -9.46 6.74 10.19
C GLY A 93 -7.97 6.59 9.89
N ASP A 94 -7.52 5.39 9.48
CA ASP A 94 -6.12 5.19 9.07
C ASP A 94 -5.83 5.93 7.76
N MET A 95 -6.80 5.96 6.83
CA MET A 95 -6.69 6.73 5.59
C MET A 95 -6.59 8.23 5.87
N ALA A 96 -7.43 8.75 6.78
CA ALA A 96 -7.39 10.14 7.21
C ALA A 96 -6.03 10.50 7.85
N LYS A 97 -5.49 9.63 8.72
CA LYS A 97 -4.16 9.81 9.33
C LYS A 97 -3.05 9.80 8.28
N ALA A 98 -3.14 8.94 7.25
CA ALA A 98 -2.14 8.91 6.19
C ALA A 98 -2.09 10.24 5.44
N PHE A 99 -3.24 10.83 5.09
CA PHE A 99 -3.31 12.17 4.48
C PHE A 99 -2.85 13.25 5.44
N GLY A 100 -3.29 13.22 6.72
CA GLY A 100 -2.85 14.17 7.74
C GLY A 100 -1.36 14.05 8.09
N GLY A 101 -0.74 12.90 7.84
CA GLY A 101 0.70 12.70 7.91
C GLY A 101 1.46 13.19 6.67
N GLY A 102 0.77 13.72 5.67
CA GLY A 102 1.37 14.32 4.48
C GLY A 102 1.37 13.43 3.23
N ALA A 103 0.71 12.27 3.23
CA ALA A 103 0.58 11.48 2.01
C ALA A 103 -0.26 12.22 0.97
N ASP A 104 0.24 12.34 -0.26
CA ASP A 104 -0.50 12.89 -1.39
C ASP A 104 -1.49 11.88 -1.96
N PHE A 105 -1.10 10.62 -1.90
CA PHE A 105 -1.89 9.46 -2.32
C PHE A 105 -1.76 8.33 -1.31
N VAL A 106 -2.75 7.42 -1.33
CA VAL A 106 -2.70 6.19 -0.54
C VAL A 106 -2.88 4.98 -1.43
N MET A 107 -2.14 3.91 -1.15
CA MET A 107 -2.32 2.61 -1.79
C MET A 107 -2.92 1.63 -0.80
N CYS A 108 -4.06 1.06 -1.20
CA CYS A 108 -4.86 0.17 -0.38
C CYS A 108 -4.99 -1.20 -1.05
N GLY A 109 -4.72 -2.26 -0.31
CA GLY A 109 -4.89 -3.63 -0.77
C GLY A 109 -5.98 -4.36 0.02
N GLY A 110 -5.71 -4.64 1.29
CA GLY A 110 -6.56 -5.47 2.14
C GLY A 110 -7.99 -4.99 2.32
N ILE A 111 -8.23 -3.68 2.33
CA ILE A 111 -9.59 -3.12 2.46
C ILE A 111 -10.47 -3.48 1.26
N PHE A 112 -9.87 -3.60 0.08
CA PHE A 112 -10.56 -3.95 -1.16
C PHE A 112 -10.69 -5.46 -1.39
N SER A 113 -10.15 -6.30 -0.51
CA SER A 113 -10.30 -7.74 -0.59
C SER A 113 -11.66 -8.22 -0.04
N GLY A 114 -12.16 -9.33 -0.55
CA GLY A 114 -13.41 -9.95 -0.11
C GLY A 114 -14.67 -9.47 -0.82
N HIS A 115 -14.58 -8.64 -1.85
CA HIS A 115 -15.71 -8.10 -2.59
C HIS A 115 -16.05 -8.89 -3.85
N ASP A 116 -17.23 -8.62 -4.43
CA ASP A 116 -17.68 -9.24 -5.68
C ASP A 116 -16.69 -9.01 -6.82
N GLU A 117 -16.15 -7.80 -6.90
CA GLU A 117 -15.24 -7.35 -7.96
C GLU A 117 -13.83 -7.94 -7.83
N ASN A 118 -13.49 -8.56 -6.69
CA ASN A 118 -12.19 -9.24 -6.55
C ASN A 118 -12.16 -10.54 -7.37
N PRO A 119 -11.03 -10.82 -8.04
CA PRO A 119 -10.80 -12.14 -8.61
C PRO A 119 -10.72 -13.20 -7.52
N GLY A 120 -11.03 -14.43 -7.87
CA GLY A 120 -11.02 -15.57 -6.97
C GLY A 120 -12.41 -16.06 -6.60
N GLU A 121 -12.47 -17.33 -6.25
CA GLU A 121 -13.71 -18.03 -5.94
C GLU A 121 -14.26 -17.62 -4.57
N LEU A 122 -15.59 -17.58 -4.47
CA LEU A 122 -16.32 -17.48 -3.23
C LEU A 122 -16.34 -18.86 -2.57
N VAL A 123 -15.84 -18.95 -1.36
CA VAL A 123 -15.80 -20.20 -0.59
C VAL A 123 -16.81 -20.12 0.54
N GLU A 124 -17.73 -21.09 0.58
CA GLU A 124 -18.70 -21.26 1.65
C GLU A 124 -18.18 -22.28 2.66
N VAL A 125 -18.30 -21.96 3.94
CA VAL A 125 -17.87 -22.83 5.03
C VAL A 125 -18.99 -22.88 6.05
N GLU A 126 -19.50 -24.07 6.33
CA GLU A 126 -20.43 -24.31 7.42
C GLU A 126 -19.69 -24.27 8.76
N THR A 127 -20.18 -23.47 9.68
CA THR A 127 -19.64 -23.39 11.04
C THR A 127 -20.17 -24.54 11.89
N SER A 128 -19.57 -24.76 13.06
CA SER A 128 -20.04 -25.74 14.05
C SER A 128 -21.48 -25.49 14.55
N THR A 129 -22.00 -24.29 14.29
CA THR A 129 -23.38 -23.88 14.64
C THR A 129 -24.37 -24.04 13.47
N GLY A 130 -23.93 -24.59 12.31
CA GLY A 130 -24.74 -24.74 11.09
C GLY A 130 -24.89 -23.45 10.28
N GLU A 131 -24.22 -22.36 10.64
CA GLU A 131 -24.23 -21.11 9.87
C GLU A 131 -23.27 -21.19 8.69
N ILE A 132 -23.72 -20.82 7.49
CA ILE A 132 -22.86 -20.74 6.30
C ILE A 132 -22.15 -19.39 6.26
N LYS A 133 -20.84 -19.39 6.36
CA LYS A 133 -19.99 -18.19 6.21
C LYS A 133 -19.30 -18.18 4.85
N LYS A 134 -19.34 -17.03 4.19
CA LYS A 134 -18.74 -16.80 2.87
C LYS A 134 -17.40 -16.09 3.00
N PHE A 135 -16.41 -16.52 2.22
CA PHE A 135 -15.04 -16.01 2.25
C PHE A 135 -14.46 -15.92 0.84
N LYS A 136 -13.46 -15.05 0.69
CA LYS A 136 -12.53 -15.06 -0.44
C LYS A 136 -11.09 -15.16 0.06
N TYR A 137 -10.18 -15.66 -0.78
CA TYR A 137 -8.76 -15.67 -0.47
C TYR A 137 -8.07 -14.44 -1.01
N PHE A 138 -7.30 -13.81 -0.14
CA PHE A 138 -6.42 -12.68 -0.46
C PHE A 138 -4.98 -13.07 -0.18
N TYR A 139 -4.05 -12.76 -1.07
CA TYR A 139 -2.64 -13.13 -0.91
C TYR A 139 -1.70 -11.99 -1.29
N GLY A 140 -0.58 -11.88 -0.57
CA GLY A 140 0.48 -10.94 -0.91
C GLY A 140 1.23 -11.38 -2.16
N MET A 141 1.71 -10.43 -2.96
CA MET A 141 2.49 -10.69 -4.19
C MET A 141 3.78 -11.47 -3.92
N SER A 142 4.36 -11.35 -2.72
CA SER A 142 5.55 -12.10 -2.28
C SER A 142 5.21 -13.41 -1.58
N SER A 143 3.96 -13.90 -1.65
CA SER A 143 3.56 -15.21 -1.13
C SER A 143 4.01 -16.32 -2.07
N GLU A 144 4.22 -17.51 -1.51
CA GLU A 144 4.56 -18.71 -2.31
C GLU A 144 3.51 -19.00 -3.38
N LEU A 145 2.21 -18.81 -3.05
CA LEU A 145 1.10 -18.98 -3.99
C LEU A 145 1.22 -18.02 -5.18
N ALA A 146 1.48 -16.72 -4.92
CA ALA A 146 1.65 -15.73 -5.97
C ALA A 146 2.88 -16.02 -6.83
N MET A 147 4.00 -16.38 -6.20
CA MET A 147 5.24 -16.71 -6.89
C MET A 147 5.07 -17.94 -7.79
N LYS A 148 4.44 -19.00 -7.31
CA LYS A 148 4.12 -20.18 -8.15
C LYS A 148 3.21 -19.83 -9.32
N LYS A 149 2.18 -19.03 -9.08
CA LYS A 149 1.17 -18.66 -10.08
C LYS A 149 1.73 -17.75 -11.19
N HIS A 150 2.61 -16.83 -10.85
CA HIS A 150 3.07 -15.78 -11.77
C HIS A 150 4.51 -15.99 -12.29
N TYR A 151 5.34 -16.73 -11.56
CA TYR A 151 6.76 -16.92 -11.89
C TYR A 151 7.19 -18.40 -11.96
N GLY A 152 6.25 -19.33 -11.76
CA GLY A 152 6.49 -20.78 -11.83
C GLY A 152 7.08 -21.38 -10.58
N ALA A 153 7.94 -20.71 -9.84
CA ALA A 153 8.53 -21.16 -8.57
C ALA A 153 9.01 -19.99 -7.73
N MET A 154 9.23 -20.24 -6.45
CA MET A 154 9.96 -19.33 -5.56
C MET A 154 11.45 -19.69 -5.60
N ALA A 155 12.34 -18.69 -5.68
CA ALA A 155 13.77 -18.93 -5.64
C ALA A 155 14.19 -19.51 -4.27
N GLU A 156 14.99 -20.57 -4.27
CA GLU A 156 15.38 -21.32 -3.05
C GLU A 156 16.05 -20.47 -1.96
N TYR A 157 16.73 -19.39 -2.34
CA TYR A 157 17.39 -18.49 -1.40
C TYR A 157 16.46 -17.44 -0.77
N ARG A 158 15.16 -17.40 -1.15
CA ARG A 158 14.19 -16.43 -0.63
C ARG A 158 13.25 -17.06 0.38
N SER A 159 12.94 -16.30 1.44
CA SER A 159 11.82 -16.60 2.33
C SER A 159 10.53 -16.02 1.75
N SER A 160 9.41 -16.72 1.94
CA SER A 160 8.10 -16.16 1.59
C SER A 160 7.77 -14.99 2.53
N GLU A 161 7.68 -13.80 1.99
CA GLU A 161 7.35 -12.57 2.73
C GLU A 161 5.87 -12.19 2.60
N GLY A 162 5.06 -13.00 1.96
CA GLY A 162 3.62 -12.84 1.83
C GLY A 162 2.87 -14.06 2.34
N ARG A 163 1.65 -13.85 2.83
CA ARG A 163 0.73 -14.92 3.26
C ARG A 163 -0.57 -14.90 2.48
N VAL A 164 -1.25 -16.04 2.49
CA VAL A 164 -2.64 -16.18 2.04
C VAL A 164 -3.54 -15.94 3.24
N ILE A 165 -4.51 -15.06 3.10
CA ILE A 165 -5.47 -14.72 4.14
C ILE A 165 -6.87 -15.07 3.64
N LYS A 166 -7.64 -15.74 4.50
CA LYS A 166 -9.07 -15.96 4.32
C LYS A 166 -9.80 -14.71 4.81
N VAL A 167 -10.46 -14.00 3.89
CA VAL A 167 -11.14 -12.73 4.16
C VAL A 167 -12.64 -12.95 4.07
N SER A 168 -13.40 -12.48 5.05
CA SER A 168 -14.85 -12.53 5.02
C SER A 168 -15.38 -11.82 3.77
N TYR A 169 -16.39 -12.42 3.15
CA TYR A 169 -17.08 -11.81 2.02
C TYR A 169 -17.83 -10.55 2.47
N LYS A 170 -17.71 -9.48 1.69
CA LYS A 170 -18.19 -8.14 2.04
C LYS A 170 -19.24 -7.60 1.05
N GLY A 171 -19.62 -8.35 0.03
CA GLY A 171 -20.55 -7.88 -1.01
C GLY A 171 -19.88 -6.92 -1.99
N LYS A 172 -20.59 -5.89 -2.38
CA LYS A 172 -20.14 -4.92 -3.40
C LYS A 172 -19.05 -3.99 -2.87
N LEU A 173 -18.05 -3.73 -3.70
CA LEU A 173 -16.93 -2.82 -3.39
C LEU A 173 -17.39 -1.38 -3.13
N CYS A 174 -18.45 -0.94 -3.82
CA CYS A 174 -18.95 0.43 -3.69
C CYS A 174 -19.32 0.79 -2.23
N ASP A 175 -19.84 -0.16 -1.45
CA ASP A 175 -20.24 0.09 -0.05
C ASP A 175 -19.02 0.41 0.82
N THR A 176 -17.92 -0.34 0.64
CA THR A 176 -16.64 -0.05 1.31
C THR A 176 -16.07 1.30 0.86
N VAL A 177 -16.12 1.62 -0.42
CA VAL A 177 -15.64 2.93 -0.93
C VAL A 177 -16.44 4.08 -0.34
N LEU A 178 -17.76 3.95 -0.27
CA LEU A 178 -18.63 4.97 0.31
C LEU A 178 -18.35 5.20 1.80
N ASP A 179 -18.11 4.12 2.56
CA ASP A 179 -17.74 4.20 3.98
C ASP A 179 -16.41 4.95 4.18
N TYR A 180 -15.38 4.61 3.41
CA TYR A 180 -14.07 5.28 3.47
C TYR A 180 -14.16 6.77 3.07
N LEU A 181 -14.89 7.08 2.01
CA LEU A 181 -15.13 8.47 1.61
C LEU A 181 -15.98 9.22 2.64
N GLY A 182 -16.93 8.55 3.28
CA GLY A 182 -17.72 9.08 4.39
C GLY A 182 -16.82 9.48 5.56
N GLY A 183 -15.90 8.59 5.97
CA GLY A 183 -14.91 8.87 7.01
C GLY A 183 -14.03 10.08 6.71
N LEU A 184 -13.52 10.18 5.48
CA LEU A 184 -12.73 11.36 5.05
C LEU A 184 -13.55 12.66 5.09
N ARG A 185 -14.81 12.64 4.65
CA ARG A 185 -15.69 13.81 4.72
C ARG A 185 -15.95 14.24 6.17
N SER A 186 -16.18 13.28 7.07
CA SER A 186 -16.31 13.55 8.50
C SER A 186 -15.04 14.15 9.09
N THR A 187 -13.87 13.63 8.70
CA THR A 187 -12.57 14.21 9.12
C THR A 187 -12.45 15.67 8.66
N CYS A 188 -12.79 15.97 7.40
CA CYS A 188 -12.81 17.34 6.90
C CYS A 188 -13.64 18.27 7.80
N ALA A 189 -14.83 17.81 8.23
CA ALA A 189 -15.69 18.60 9.12
C ALA A 189 -15.04 18.83 10.49
N TYR A 190 -14.46 17.79 11.10
CA TYR A 190 -13.81 17.91 12.41
C TYR A 190 -12.61 18.84 12.44
N ILE A 191 -11.80 18.86 11.37
CA ILE A 191 -10.60 19.71 11.28
C ILE A 191 -10.83 21.01 10.54
N ASN A 192 -12.08 21.35 10.19
CA ASN A 192 -12.46 22.55 9.44
C ASN A 192 -11.69 22.69 8.11
N SER A 193 -11.58 21.59 7.36
CA SER A 193 -10.89 21.55 6.06
C SER A 193 -11.89 21.30 4.92
N TYR A 194 -11.65 21.92 3.78
CA TYR A 194 -12.45 21.73 2.55
C TYR A 194 -11.76 20.83 1.53
N LYS A 195 -10.49 20.46 1.77
CA LYS A 195 -9.67 19.68 0.84
C LYS A 195 -8.73 18.75 1.61
N ILE A 196 -8.54 17.53 1.13
CA ILE A 196 -7.61 16.54 1.72
C ILE A 196 -6.19 17.12 1.91
N LYS A 197 -5.70 17.92 0.96
CA LYS A 197 -4.38 18.55 1.06
C LYS A 197 -4.22 19.58 2.21
N HIS A 198 -5.28 19.81 2.95
CA HIS A 198 -5.28 20.72 4.12
C HIS A 198 -5.44 19.93 5.44
N PHE A 199 -5.29 18.62 5.41
CA PHE A 199 -5.35 17.73 6.58
C PHE A 199 -4.17 17.92 7.52
#